data_1d86567893cc195bd987836f519e1342
#
_entry.id   1d86567893cc195bd987836f519e1342
#
_cell.length_a   1.000
_cell.length_b   1.000
_cell.length_c   1.000
_cell.angle_alpha   90.00
_cell.angle_beta   90.00
_cell.angle_gamma   90.00
#
_symmetry.space_group_name_H-M   'P 1'
#
loop_
_entity.id
_entity.type
_entity.pdbx_description
1 polymer ?
#
loop_
_entity_poly.entity_id
_entity_poly.type
_entity_poly.pdbx_seq_one_letter_code
_entity_poly.pdbx_strand_id
1 'polypeptide(L)'
;MKHVIVRYKVKPERAAENEELVRAVYAELHETTPTALRYATFQLDDGVSFVHISATDTEDGRSPLSEVEAFRRFQENIGDRCEELPVVTSVREIGSYRLFGHY
;
A
#
# COMPACT_ATOMS: atom_id res chain seq x y z
N MET A 1 -13.58 3.59 10.72
CA MET A 1 -12.45 3.03 9.93
C MET A 1 -12.01 4.03 8.89
N LYS A 2 -10.72 4.24 8.79
CA LYS A 2 -10.16 5.21 7.84
C LYS A 2 -9.69 4.48 6.59
N HIS A 3 -10.21 4.88 5.43
CA HIS A 3 -9.83 4.29 4.14
C HIS A 3 -9.01 5.28 3.34
N VAL A 4 -7.91 4.80 2.76
CA VAL A 4 -6.99 5.63 1.98
C VAL A 4 -6.58 4.88 0.72
N ILE A 5 -6.52 5.59 -0.40
CA ILE A 5 -5.97 5.07 -1.64
C ILE A 5 -4.74 5.91 -1.98
N VAL A 6 -3.65 5.23 -2.36
CA VAL A 6 -2.43 5.87 -2.83
C VAL A 6 -2.15 5.37 -4.23
N ARG A 7 -1.94 6.28 -5.17
CA ARG A 7 -1.60 5.95 -6.55
C ARG A 7 -0.31 6.65 -6.95
N TYR A 8 0.55 5.92 -7.65
CA TYR A 8 1.81 6.47 -8.19
C TYR A 8 2.24 5.67 -9.42
N LYS A 9 3.20 6.23 -10.15
CA LYS A 9 3.76 5.57 -11.32
C LYS A 9 5.28 5.61 -11.22
N VAL A 10 5.92 4.45 -11.36
CA VAL A 10 7.37 4.36 -11.28
C VAL A 10 7.98 4.40 -12.67
N LYS A 11 9.28 4.69 -12.74
CA LYS A 11 10.05 4.59 -13.97
C LYS A 11 10.08 3.13 -14.39
N PRO A 12 9.98 2.84 -15.71
CA PRO A 12 9.93 1.43 -16.16
C PRO A 12 11.07 0.56 -15.64
N GLU A 13 12.30 1.09 -15.61
CA GLU A 13 13.46 0.36 -15.13
C GLU A 13 13.47 0.15 -13.61
N ARG A 14 12.55 0.79 -12.89
CA ARG A 14 12.44 0.68 -11.44
C ARG A 14 11.24 -0.16 -11.00
N ALA A 15 10.44 -0.68 -11.95
CA ALA A 15 9.21 -1.39 -11.61
C ALA A 15 9.47 -2.68 -10.82
N ALA A 16 10.45 -3.46 -11.20
CA ALA A 16 10.79 -4.70 -10.49
C ALA A 16 11.28 -4.42 -9.07
N GLU A 17 12.09 -3.39 -8.90
CA GLU A 17 12.56 -2.95 -7.59
C GLU A 17 11.38 -2.55 -6.70
N ASN A 18 10.44 -1.79 -7.26
CA ASN A 18 9.26 -1.36 -6.50
C ASN A 18 8.42 -2.56 -6.07
N GLU A 19 8.24 -3.53 -6.94
CA GLU A 19 7.49 -4.74 -6.61
C GLU A 19 8.15 -5.50 -5.45
N GLU A 20 9.47 -5.63 -5.45
CA GLU A 20 10.18 -6.30 -4.36
C GLU A 20 10.04 -5.58 -3.04
N LEU A 21 10.13 -4.24 -3.06
CA LEU A 21 9.92 -3.45 -1.85
C LEU A 21 8.50 -3.62 -1.30
N VAL A 22 7.51 -3.69 -2.18
CA VAL A 22 6.13 -3.94 -1.78
C VAL A 22 5.97 -5.33 -1.19
N ARG A 23 6.55 -6.35 -1.83
CA ARG A 23 6.46 -7.73 -1.33
C ARG A 23 7.07 -7.87 0.06
N ALA A 24 8.14 -7.15 0.35
CA ALA A 24 8.77 -7.15 1.67
C ALA A 24 7.83 -6.61 2.74
N VAL A 25 7.00 -5.62 2.40
CA VAL A 25 5.99 -5.09 3.33
C VAL A 25 5.00 -6.20 3.72
N TYR A 26 4.51 -6.95 2.74
CA TYR A 26 3.56 -8.03 3.01
C TYR A 26 4.19 -9.18 3.78
N ALA A 27 5.45 -9.50 3.50
CA ALA A 27 6.17 -10.53 4.27
C ALA A 27 6.20 -10.16 5.75
N GLU A 28 6.51 -8.91 6.06
CA GLU A 28 6.54 -8.45 7.46
C GLU A 28 5.14 -8.42 8.07
N LEU A 29 4.12 -7.99 7.31
CA LEU A 29 2.74 -7.98 7.80
C LEU A 29 2.25 -9.39 8.15
N HIS A 30 2.62 -10.39 7.37
CA HIS A 30 2.25 -11.78 7.67
C HIS A 30 2.97 -12.32 8.90
N GLU A 31 4.13 -11.78 9.25
CA GLU A 31 4.82 -12.14 10.47
C GLU A 31 4.21 -11.47 11.70
N THR A 32 3.89 -10.17 11.59
CA THR A 32 3.44 -9.38 12.74
C THR A 32 1.92 -9.41 12.93
N THR A 33 1.18 -9.74 11.90
CA THR A 33 -0.29 -9.91 11.90
C THR A 33 -1.05 -8.80 12.63
N PRO A 34 -0.86 -7.52 12.25
CA PRO A 34 -1.63 -6.44 12.88
C PRO A 34 -3.13 -6.59 12.56
N THR A 35 -3.98 -6.48 13.58
CA THR A 35 -5.41 -6.73 13.41
C THR A 35 -6.19 -5.49 12.97
N ALA A 36 -5.64 -4.30 13.19
CA ALA A 36 -6.33 -3.04 12.89
C ALA A 36 -6.04 -2.53 11.48
N LEU A 37 -5.49 -3.36 10.61
CA LEU A 37 -5.10 -2.96 9.26
C LEU A 37 -5.62 -3.94 8.23
N ARG A 38 -6.18 -3.40 7.15
CA ARG A 38 -6.46 -4.14 5.91
C ARG A 38 -5.70 -3.41 4.81
N TYR A 39 -4.96 -4.14 4.00
CA TYR A 39 -4.03 -3.52 3.07
C TYR A 39 -3.87 -4.38 1.83
N ALA A 40 -3.94 -3.75 0.65
CA ALA A 40 -3.73 -4.43 -0.62
C ALA A 40 -3.02 -3.51 -1.59
N THR A 41 -2.20 -4.09 -2.47
CA THR A 41 -1.48 -3.35 -3.50
C THR A 41 -1.74 -4.01 -4.84
N PHE A 42 -2.02 -3.19 -5.84
CA PHE A 42 -2.26 -3.66 -7.20
C PHE A 42 -1.31 -2.97 -8.17
N GLN A 43 -0.85 -3.72 -9.14
CA GLN A 43 -0.10 -3.19 -10.28
C GLN A 43 -1.06 -3.10 -11.45
N LEU A 44 -1.10 -1.96 -12.12
CA LEU A 44 -1.95 -1.77 -13.29
C LEU A 44 -1.34 -2.46 -14.52
N ASP A 45 -2.15 -2.60 -15.57
CA ASP A 45 -1.74 -3.31 -16.80
C ASP A 45 -0.54 -2.68 -17.51
N ASP A 46 -0.27 -1.40 -17.26
CA ASP A 46 0.88 -0.72 -17.84
C ASP A 46 2.21 -1.20 -17.24
N GLY A 47 2.16 -1.99 -16.16
CA GLY A 47 3.34 -2.53 -15.51
C GLY A 47 4.12 -1.55 -14.66
N VAL A 48 3.75 -0.28 -14.62
CA VAL A 48 4.50 0.78 -13.92
C VAL A 48 3.65 1.59 -12.96
N SER A 49 2.33 1.50 -13.04
CA SER A 49 1.43 2.19 -12.12
C SER A 49 0.99 1.24 -11.01
N PHE A 50 0.92 1.77 -9.80
CA PHE A 50 0.56 1.00 -8.61
C PHE A 50 -0.52 1.73 -7.82
N VAL A 51 -1.40 0.94 -7.21
CA VAL A 51 -2.43 1.46 -6.30
C VAL A 51 -2.36 0.68 -5.01
N HIS A 52 -2.27 1.40 -3.91
CA HIS A 52 -2.34 0.81 -2.57
C HIS A 52 -3.66 1.23 -1.94
N ILE A 53 -4.35 0.28 -1.35
CA ILE A 53 -5.60 0.53 -0.63
C ILE A 53 -5.39 0.11 0.81
N SER A 54 -5.70 0.99 1.75
CA SER A 54 -5.61 0.65 3.17
C SER A 54 -6.88 1.03 3.91
N ALA A 55 -7.21 0.22 4.91
CA ALA A 55 -8.27 0.53 5.86
C ALA A 55 -7.70 0.34 7.26
N THR A 56 -7.77 1.39 8.07
CA THR A 56 -7.19 1.41 9.40
C THR A 56 -8.27 1.61 10.43
N ASP A 57 -8.29 0.75 11.44
CA ASP A 57 -9.29 0.78 12.51
C ASP A 57 -8.58 0.88 13.87
N THR A 58 -7.96 2.04 14.12
CA THR A 58 -7.27 2.33 15.37
C THR A 58 -7.94 3.51 16.05
N GLU A 59 -7.90 3.55 17.39
CA GLU A 59 -8.51 4.64 18.16
C GLU A 59 -7.88 5.99 17.85
N ASP A 60 -6.56 6.03 17.67
CA ASP A 60 -5.83 7.27 17.41
C ASP A 60 -5.72 7.62 15.92
N GLY A 61 -6.27 6.79 15.04
CA GLY A 61 -6.22 7.00 13.59
C GLY A 61 -4.87 6.73 12.96
N ARG A 62 -3.89 6.27 13.72
CA ARG A 62 -2.56 5.97 13.19
C ARG A 62 -2.54 4.61 12.53
N SER A 63 -1.97 4.54 11.34
CA SER A 63 -1.86 3.28 10.61
C SER A 63 -0.79 2.37 11.23
N PRO A 64 -1.09 1.08 11.44
CA PRO A 64 -0.06 0.13 11.85
C PRO A 64 1.13 0.05 10.88
N LEU A 65 0.96 0.50 9.63
CA LEU A 65 2.07 0.55 8.67
C LEU A 65 3.23 1.41 9.16
N SER A 66 2.97 2.41 10.00
CA SER A 66 4.03 3.25 10.54
C SER A 66 5.03 2.47 11.39
N GLU A 67 4.65 1.28 11.89
CA GLU A 67 5.51 0.41 12.68
C GLU A 67 6.20 -0.68 11.85
N VAL A 68 5.89 -0.74 10.55
CA VAL A 68 6.45 -1.77 9.66
C VAL A 68 7.73 -1.24 9.03
N GLU A 69 8.86 -1.87 9.38
CA GLU A 69 10.16 -1.43 8.88
C GLU A 69 10.27 -1.52 7.37
N ALA A 70 9.74 -2.60 6.79
CA ALA A 70 9.73 -2.75 5.33
C ALA A 70 8.93 -1.64 4.65
N PHE A 71 7.88 -1.13 5.30
CA PHE A 71 7.11 -0.02 4.75
C PHE A 71 7.93 1.28 4.77
N ARG A 72 8.72 1.50 5.82
CA ARG A 72 9.62 2.65 5.86
C ARG A 72 10.66 2.58 4.75
N ARG A 73 11.23 1.38 4.50
CA ARG A 73 12.17 1.17 3.39
C ARG A 73 11.50 1.41 2.04
N PHE A 74 10.27 0.95 1.89
CA PHE A 74 9.51 1.19 0.67
C PHE A 74 9.34 2.69 0.42
N GLN A 75 9.09 3.47 1.46
CA GLN A 75 8.90 4.91 1.33
C GLN A 75 10.19 5.68 1.12
N GLU A 76 11.34 5.13 1.53
CA GLU A 76 12.62 5.79 1.32
C GLU A 76 12.89 5.99 -0.16
N ASN A 77 13.18 7.25 -0.54
CA ASN A 77 13.52 7.62 -1.90
C ASN A 77 12.47 7.22 -2.93
N ILE A 78 11.21 7.10 -2.53
CA ILE A 78 10.15 6.72 -3.47
C ILE A 78 10.04 7.73 -4.62
N GLY A 79 10.30 9.01 -4.34
CA GLY A 79 10.30 10.05 -5.38
C GLY A 79 11.29 9.78 -6.50
N ASP A 80 12.45 9.20 -6.16
CA ASP A 80 13.47 8.88 -7.16
C ASP A 80 13.04 7.73 -8.07
N ARG A 81 12.16 6.85 -7.58
CA ARG A 81 11.64 5.74 -8.39
C ARG A 81 10.49 6.18 -9.28
N CYS A 82 9.83 7.29 -8.95
CA CYS A 82 8.57 7.67 -9.59
C CYS A 82 8.73 8.62 -10.77
N GLU A 83 7.92 8.39 -11.82
CA GLU A 83 7.62 9.39 -12.84
C GLU A 83 6.49 10.28 -12.38
N GLU A 84 5.48 9.69 -11.69
CA GLU A 84 4.38 10.42 -11.07
C GLU A 84 4.40 10.13 -9.59
N LEU A 85 4.55 11.17 -8.80
CA LEU A 85 4.66 11.07 -7.35
C LEU A 85 3.37 10.52 -6.72
N PRO A 86 3.48 9.86 -5.57
CA PRO A 86 2.30 9.34 -4.90
C PRO A 86 1.26 10.41 -4.59
N VAL A 87 0.01 10.11 -4.92
CA VAL A 87 -1.14 10.92 -4.55
C VAL A 87 -1.95 10.14 -3.53
N VAL A 88 -2.09 10.72 -2.34
CA VAL A 88 -2.81 10.11 -1.22
C VAL A 88 -4.21 10.69 -1.18
N THR A 89 -5.23 9.84 -1.25
CA THR A 89 -6.61 10.28 -1.24
C THR A 89 -7.38 9.53 -0.17
N SER A 90 -8.04 10.29 0.73
CA SER A 90 -8.97 9.70 1.68
C SER A 90 -10.25 9.36 0.94
N VAL A 91 -10.79 8.18 1.17
CA VAL A 91 -11.98 7.71 0.49
C VAL A 91 -12.99 7.20 1.51
N ARG A 92 -14.25 7.11 1.09
CA ARG A 92 -15.33 6.61 1.92
C ARG A 92 -15.90 5.37 1.24
N GLU A 93 -16.02 4.29 1.98
CA GLU A 93 -16.64 3.08 1.45
C GLU A 93 -18.14 3.35 1.23
N ILE A 94 -18.61 3.11 0.01
CA ILE A 94 -20.03 3.16 -0.32
C ILE A 94 -20.63 1.76 -0.16
N GLY A 95 -19.86 0.74 -0.49
CA GLY A 95 -20.26 -0.66 -0.38
C GLY A 95 -19.12 -1.58 -0.74
N SER A 96 -19.24 -2.84 -0.35
CA SER A 96 -18.28 -3.87 -0.73
C SER A 96 -18.98 -5.23 -0.72
N TYR A 97 -18.48 -6.14 -1.58
CA TYR A 97 -18.99 -7.51 -1.67
C TYR A 97 -17.81 -8.42 -1.92
N ARG A 98 -17.47 -9.26 -0.95
CA ARG A 98 -16.40 -10.26 -1.02
C ARG A 98 -15.05 -9.72 -1.50
N LEU A 99 -14.74 -8.47 -1.15
CA LEU A 99 -13.52 -7.82 -1.60
C LEU A 99 -12.30 -8.42 -0.87
N PHE A 100 -11.35 -8.99 -1.63
CA PHE A 100 -10.06 -9.50 -1.18
C PHE A 100 -10.14 -10.59 -0.10
N GLY A 101 -11.28 -11.18 0.12
CA GLY A 101 -11.40 -12.16 1.18
C GLY A 101 -11.06 -13.57 0.71
N HIS A 102 -10.72 -14.42 1.67
CA HIS A 102 -10.72 -15.87 1.51
C HIS A 102 -12.03 -16.34 2.11
N TYR A 103 -12.82 -16.94 1.31
CA TYR A 103 -14.19 -17.27 1.70
C TYR A 103 -14.40 -18.75 1.71
#